data_1f3a8924a496fbbba084329d7a5b4fa2
#
_entry.id   1f3a8924a496fbbba084329d7a5b4fa2
#
_cell.length_a   1.000
_cell.length_b   1.000
_cell.length_c   1.000
_cell.angle_alpha   90.00
_cell.angle_beta   90.00
_cell.angle_gamma   90.00
#
_symmetry.space_group_name_H-M   'P 1'
#
loop_
_entity.id
_entity.type
_entity.pdbx_description
1 polymer ?
#
loop_
_entity_poly.entity_id
_entity_poly.type
_entity_poly.pdbx_seq_one_letter_code
_entity_poly.pdbx_strand_id
1 'polypeptide(L)'
;MRLIALSMCLLGAACSQAPGSPISPTSPSPAAATPTGAMNATASLPFRGDISGTTKGVFTPPATLEIVLIGQGNATHLGRFASEAHDVGTFPDPVAKGTWVFTAANGDRLFATTDSTGTPVGPGIDDVKTVATITGGTGRFLVAAGAFTALLRASHDASSGEGEFSGSFSGHLSLNH
;
A
#
# COMPACT_ATOMS: atom_id res chain seq x y z
N MET A 1 -32.76 27.13 26.85
CA MET A 1 -32.78 28.21 27.91
C MET A 1 -31.37 28.56 28.29
N ARG A 2 -31.05 29.85 28.22
CA ARG A 2 -29.82 30.59 28.65
C ARG A 2 -28.60 30.36 27.73
N LEU A 3 -28.23 31.24 26.80
CA LEU A 3 -27.96 32.71 26.75
C LEU A 3 -26.87 33.21 27.70
N ILE A 4 -26.03 34.08 27.09
CA ILE A 4 -25.19 35.15 27.72
C ILE A 4 -23.68 34.80 27.67
N ALA A 5 -22.73 35.64 27.23
CA ALA A 5 -22.65 37.00 26.62
C ALA A 5 -21.19 37.18 26.19
N LEU A 6 -20.94 37.74 25.09
CA LEU A 6 -20.43 39.08 24.75
C LEU A 6 -19.46 39.71 25.78
N SER A 7 -18.20 39.92 25.38
CA SER A 7 -17.44 41.10 25.84
C SER A 7 -16.41 41.52 24.79
N MET A 8 -16.59 42.72 24.40
CA MET A 8 -15.84 43.59 23.49
C MET A 8 -14.90 44.46 24.34
N CYS A 9 -13.64 44.62 23.95
CA CYS A 9 -12.82 45.77 24.38
C CYS A 9 -11.99 46.28 23.23
N LEU A 10 -12.34 47.48 22.81
CA LEU A 10 -11.58 48.42 21.96
C LEU A 10 -10.64 49.24 22.85
N LEU A 11 -9.72 49.93 22.18
CA LEU A 11 -8.85 51.10 22.50
C LEU A 11 -7.37 50.71 22.47
N GLY A 12 -6.45 51.39 21.79
CA GLY A 12 -6.46 52.68 21.16
C GLY A 12 -5.02 53.04 20.78
N ALA A 13 -4.92 53.95 19.85
CA ALA A 13 -3.78 54.52 19.17
C ALA A 13 -2.59 55.01 20.00
N ALA A 14 -1.40 55.04 19.39
CA ALA A 14 -0.56 56.26 19.34
C ALA A 14 0.58 56.11 18.30
N CYS A 15 0.60 57.00 17.32
CA CYS A 15 1.72 57.34 16.46
C CYS A 15 2.83 57.99 17.29
N SER A 16 4.08 57.58 17.03
CA SER A 16 5.24 58.48 17.33
C SER A 16 6.28 58.28 16.23
N GLN A 17 6.41 59.28 15.38
CA GLN A 17 7.50 59.42 14.42
C GLN A 17 8.71 59.97 15.15
N ALA A 18 9.88 59.43 14.94
CA ALA A 18 11.17 60.02 15.25
C ALA A 18 12.05 60.05 13.97
N PRO A 19 12.85 61.10 13.79
CA PRO A 19 13.49 61.41 12.55
C PRO A 19 14.86 60.74 12.35
N GLY A 20 15.15 60.38 11.13
CA GLY A 20 16.42 60.43 10.44
C GLY A 20 17.62 59.75 11.07
N SER A 21 17.99 58.57 10.54
CA SER A 21 19.34 58.03 10.60
C SER A 21 19.89 57.73 9.20
N PRO A 22 21.21 57.92 8.99
CA PRO A 22 21.78 57.94 7.64
C PRO A 22 21.85 56.53 7.00
N ILE A 23 21.65 56.55 5.69
CA ILE A 23 21.77 55.42 4.81
C ILE A 23 23.20 54.89 4.81
N SER A 24 23.38 53.67 5.35
CA SER A 24 24.59 52.88 5.15
C SER A 24 24.59 52.24 3.74
N PRO A 25 25.73 52.13 3.04
CA PRO A 25 25.79 51.52 1.72
C PRO A 25 25.43 50.04 1.79
N THR A 26 24.50 49.68 0.96
CA THR A 26 24.02 48.28 0.74
C THR A 26 25.19 47.44 0.22
N SER A 27 25.69 46.52 1.00
CA SER A 27 26.52 45.43 0.52
C SER A 27 25.69 44.56 -0.44
N PRO A 28 26.23 44.10 -1.58
CA PRO A 28 25.52 43.17 -2.44
C PRO A 28 25.28 41.87 -1.68
N SER A 29 24.02 41.51 -1.53
CA SER A 29 23.59 40.22 -1.03
C SER A 29 24.17 39.10 -1.92
N PRO A 30 24.79 38.07 -1.36
CA PRO A 30 25.22 36.94 -2.17
C PRO A 30 23.98 36.34 -2.83
N ALA A 31 24.07 36.18 -4.17
CA ALA A 31 23.04 35.54 -4.95
C ALA A 31 22.66 34.21 -4.30
N ALA A 32 21.39 34.08 -3.97
CA ALA A 32 20.84 32.83 -3.47
C ALA A 32 21.15 31.75 -4.51
N ALA A 33 21.98 30.80 -4.13
CA ALA A 33 22.21 29.60 -4.92
C ALA A 33 20.86 28.93 -5.15
N THR A 34 20.43 28.89 -6.39
CA THR A 34 19.26 28.12 -6.81
C THR A 34 19.49 26.69 -6.35
N PRO A 35 18.59 26.07 -5.56
CA PRO A 35 18.73 24.66 -5.22
C PRO A 35 18.56 23.86 -6.51
N THR A 36 19.70 23.45 -7.09
CA THR A 36 19.73 22.52 -8.20
C THR A 36 19.29 21.16 -7.69
N GLY A 37 18.19 20.66 -8.21
CA GLY A 37 17.77 19.28 -8.02
C GLY A 37 16.81 19.05 -6.86
N ALA A 38 15.57 19.52 -6.97
CA ALA A 38 14.48 18.80 -6.39
C ALA A 38 14.41 17.45 -7.12
N MET A 39 15.06 16.43 -6.58
CA MET A 39 14.70 15.06 -6.91
C MET A 39 13.21 14.97 -6.60
N ASN A 40 12.39 14.72 -7.62
CA ASN A 40 10.97 14.44 -7.43
C ASN A 40 10.89 13.24 -6.49
N ALA A 41 10.71 13.51 -5.20
CA ALA A 41 10.45 12.48 -4.24
C ALA A 41 9.14 11.84 -4.65
N THR A 42 9.21 10.63 -5.20
CA THR A 42 8.04 9.84 -5.55
C THR A 42 7.17 9.70 -4.32
N ALA A 43 5.95 10.24 -4.38
CA ALA A 43 5.05 10.21 -3.24
C ALA A 43 4.70 8.75 -2.89
N SER A 44 4.98 8.37 -1.66
CA SER A 44 4.56 7.08 -1.12
C SER A 44 3.11 7.18 -0.66
N LEU A 45 2.23 6.43 -1.30
CA LEU A 45 0.79 6.42 -1.06
C LEU A 45 0.39 5.21 -0.20
N PRO A 46 -0.51 5.34 0.77
CA PRO A 46 -1.02 4.19 1.52
C PRO A 46 -1.73 3.20 0.60
N PHE A 47 -1.32 1.93 0.62
CA PHE A 47 -1.94 0.85 -0.13
C PHE A 47 -2.60 -0.13 0.83
N ARG A 48 -3.94 -0.15 0.86
CA ARG A 48 -4.74 -0.96 1.79
C ARG A 48 -5.98 -1.47 1.11
N GLY A 49 -6.41 -2.67 1.50
CA GLY A 49 -7.63 -3.25 0.97
C GLY A 49 -8.04 -4.53 1.68
N ASP A 50 -9.24 -4.98 1.34
CA ASP A 50 -9.79 -6.27 1.74
C ASP A 50 -9.91 -7.16 0.51
N ILE A 51 -9.78 -8.47 0.73
CA ILE A 51 -9.82 -9.47 -0.32
C ILE A 51 -10.48 -10.75 0.19
N SER A 52 -11.22 -11.41 -0.69
CA SER A 52 -11.75 -12.75 -0.46
C SER A 52 -11.88 -13.51 -1.77
N GLY A 53 -11.91 -14.84 -1.70
CA GLY A 53 -12.01 -15.67 -2.88
C GLY A 53 -11.82 -17.14 -2.59
N THR A 54 -11.42 -17.88 -3.63
CA THR A 54 -11.18 -19.32 -3.57
C THR A 54 -9.70 -19.62 -3.70
N THR A 55 -9.27 -20.70 -3.07
CA THR A 55 -7.92 -21.23 -3.19
C THR A 55 -7.95 -22.67 -3.67
N LYS A 56 -6.90 -23.05 -4.39
CA LYS A 56 -6.68 -24.42 -4.82
C LYS A 56 -5.21 -24.78 -4.66
N GLY A 57 -4.94 -25.79 -3.83
CA GLY A 57 -3.63 -26.39 -3.65
C GLY A 57 -3.50 -27.69 -4.43
N VAL A 58 -2.39 -27.86 -5.15
CA VAL A 58 -2.06 -29.10 -5.86
C VAL A 58 -0.71 -29.59 -5.36
N PHE A 59 -0.70 -30.79 -4.76
CA PHE A 59 0.53 -31.42 -4.33
C PHE A 59 1.07 -32.33 -5.41
N THR A 60 2.30 -32.11 -5.82
CA THR A 60 3.04 -32.94 -6.78
C THR A 60 4.23 -33.58 -6.06
N PRO A 61 4.23 -34.94 -5.93
CA PRO A 61 5.36 -35.65 -5.31
C PRO A 61 6.70 -35.36 -6.01
N PRO A 62 7.84 -35.32 -5.27
CA PRO A 62 7.90 -35.72 -3.87
C PRO A 62 7.53 -34.65 -2.85
N ALA A 63 7.51 -33.34 -3.22
CA ALA A 63 7.37 -32.31 -2.22
C ALA A 63 6.85 -30.96 -2.75
N THR A 64 6.46 -30.83 -3.99
CA THR A 64 6.02 -29.54 -4.57
C THR A 64 4.54 -29.28 -4.26
N LEU A 65 4.25 -28.11 -3.71
CA LEU A 65 2.89 -27.61 -3.48
C LEU A 65 2.69 -26.35 -4.33
N GLU A 66 1.77 -26.40 -5.30
CA GLU A 66 1.32 -25.25 -6.06
C GLU A 66 0.01 -24.74 -5.48
N ILE A 67 -0.09 -23.43 -5.27
CA ILE A 67 -1.25 -22.78 -4.66
C ILE A 67 -1.72 -21.66 -5.60
N VAL A 68 -2.97 -21.76 -6.03
CA VAL A 68 -3.62 -20.70 -6.82
C VAL A 68 -4.71 -20.06 -5.98
N LEU A 69 -4.70 -18.73 -5.91
CA LEU A 69 -5.76 -17.94 -5.27
C LEU A 69 -6.43 -17.07 -6.33
N ILE A 70 -7.76 -17.19 -6.41
CA ILE A 70 -8.58 -16.32 -7.27
C ILE A 70 -9.49 -15.53 -6.36
N GLY A 71 -9.37 -14.21 -6.38
CA GLY A 71 -10.08 -13.36 -5.45
C GLY A 71 -10.59 -12.05 -6.04
N GLN A 72 -11.32 -11.36 -5.22
CA GLN A 72 -11.83 -10.01 -5.50
C GLN A 72 -11.85 -9.18 -4.23
N GLY A 73 -11.88 -7.87 -4.39
CA GLY A 73 -11.89 -6.99 -3.24
C GLY A 73 -12.00 -5.51 -3.61
N ASN A 74 -11.66 -4.69 -2.61
CA ASN A 74 -11.60 -3.25 -2.78
C ASN A 74 -10.34 -2.71 -2.10
N ALA A 75 -9.63 -1.80 -2.76
CA ALA A 75 -8.42 -1.20 -2.21
C ALA A 75 -8.24 0.26 -2.61
N THR A 76 -7.44 0.97 -1.80
CA THR A 76 -6.97 2.31 -2.18
C THR A 76 -6.21 2.22 -3.51
N HIS A 77 -6.39 3.21 -4.38
CA HIS A 77 -5.77 3.33 -5.71
C HIS A 77 -6.14 2.25 -6.75
N LEU A 78 -6.67 1.08 -6.35
CA LEU A 78 -7.24 0.09 -7.26
C LEU A 78 -8.76 0.27 -7.42
N GLY A 79 -9.46 0.69 -6.36
CA GLY A 79 -10.91 0.56 -6.28
C GLY A 79 -11.32 -0.91 -6.20
N ARG A 80 -12.41 -1.27 -6.83
CA ARG A 80 -12.80 -2.68 -6.98
C ARG A 80 -11.84 -3.39 -7.92
N PHE A 81 -11.41 -4.58 -7.53
CA PHE A 81 -10.45 -5.37 -8.31
C PHE A 81 -10.81 -6.87 -8.30
N ALA A 82 -10.34 -7.57 -9.33
CA ALA A 82 -10.14 -9.00 -9.33
C ALA A 82 -8.65 -9.30 -9.12
N SER A 83 -8.32 -10.47 -8.58
CA SER A 83 -6.92 -10.87 -8.38
C SER A 83 -6.69 -12.33 -8.64
N GLU A 84 -5.46 -12.64 -9.05
CA GLU A 84 -4.96 -13.99 -9.21
C GLU A 84 -3.54 -14.06 -8.63
N ALA A 85 -3.31 -15.00 -7.72
CA ALA A 85 -1.99 -15.31 -7.20
C ALA A 85 -1.63 -16.75 -7.50
N HIS A 86 -0.35 -16.98 -7.78
CA HIS A 86 0.23 -18.29 -8.01
C HIS A 86 1.51 -18.42 -7.22
N ASP A 87 1.46 -19.22 -6.16
CA ASP A 87 2.58 -19.48 -5.26
C ASP A 87 3.02 -20.94 -5.37
N VAL A 88 4.32 -21.17 -5.24
CA VAL A 88 4.93 -22.49 -5.24
C VAL A 88 5.78 -22.64 -3.98
N GLY A 89 5.56 -23.73 -3.26
CA GLY A 89 6.30 -24.09 -2.05
C GLY A 89 6.79 -25.53 -2.09
N THR A 90 7.60 -25.88 -1.12
CA THR A 90 8.12 -27.25 -0.94
C THR A 90 7.65 -27.78 0.41
N PHE A 91 6.78 -28.79 0.36
CA PHE A 91 6.26 -29.42 1.57
C PHE A 91 7.37 -30.24 2.28
N PRO A 92 7.50 -30.20 3.61
CA PRO A 92 6.61 -29.57 4.59
C PRO A 92 7.02 -28.11 4.96
N ASP A 93 7.83 -27.42 4.18
CA ASP A 93 8.20 -26.05 4.46
C ASP A 93 6.93 -25.16 4.40
N PRO A 94 6.64 -24.34 5.42
CA PRO A 94 5.49 -23.46 5.41
C PRO A 94 5.62 -22.27 4.46
N VAL A 95 6.75 -22.13 3.75
CA VAL A 95 7.05 -20.99 2.88
C VAL A 95 6.75 -21.32 1.41
N ALA A 96 6.04 -20.42 0.76
CA ALA A 96 5.81 -20.45 -0.68
C ALA A 96 6.17 -19.10 -1.31
N LYS A 97 6.61 -19.11 -2.56
CA LYS A 97 6.96 -17.91 -3.34
C LYS A 97 6.19 -17.88 -4.65
N GLY A 98 5.86 -16.69 -5.09
CA GLY A 98 5.13 -16.59 -6.33
C GLY A 98 4.87 -15.18 -6.82
N THR A 99 3.73 -15.02 -7.47
CA THR A 99 3.31 -13.75 -8.06
C THR A 99 1.84 -13.47 -7.74
N TRP A 100 1.52 -12.19 -7.65
CA TRP A 100 0.15 -11.73 -7.46
C TRP A 100 -0.18 -10.64 -8.47
N VAL A 101 -1.29 -10.80 -9.17
CA VAL A 101 -1.81 -9.86 -10.16
C VAL A 101 -3.14 -9.31 -9.66
N PHE A 102 -3.27 -8.00 -9.60
CA PHE A 102 -4.52 -7.30 -9.32
C PHE A 102 -4.99 -6.61 -10.60
N THR A 103 -6.25 -6.82 -10.98
CA THR A 103 -6.87 -6.18 -12.14
C THR A 103 -7.96 -5.23 -11.66
N ALA A 104 -7.74 -3.93 -11.80
CA ALA A 104 -8.70 -2.89 -11.47
C ALA A 104 -9.91 -2.90 -12.41
N ALA A 105 -11.02 -2.28 -12.02
CA ALA A 105 -12.26 -2.27 -12.80
C ALA A 105 -12.13 -1.65 -14.21
N ASN A 106 -11.12 -0.78 -14.43
CA ASN A 106 -10.82 -0.20 -15.73
C ASN A 106 -9.86 -1.03 -16.60
N GLY A 107 -9.45 -2.23 -16.12
CA GLY A 107 -8.53 -3.12 -16.79
C GLY A 107 -7.04 -2.89 -16.53
N ASP A 108 -6.66 -1.82 -15.81
CA ASP A 108 -5.27 -1.63 -15.40
C ASP A 108 -4.85 -2.72 -14.40
N ARG A 109 -3.62 -3.20 -14.54
CA ARG A 109 -3.09 -4.31 -13.74
C ARG A 109 -1.93 -3.86 -12.88
N LEU A 110 -1.88 -4.36 -11.64
CA LEU A 110 -0.76 -4.21 -10.72
C LEU A 110 -0.12 -5.58 -10.49
N PHE A 111 1.20 -5.66 -10.57
CA PHE A 111 1.98 -6.89 -10.43
C PHE A 111 2.80 -6.85 -9.16
N ALA A 112 2.87 -7.98 -8.46
CA ALA A 112 3.72 -8.15 -7.30
C ALA A 112 4.35 -9.55 -7.28
N THR A 113 5.53 -9.67 -6.69
CA THR A 113 6.11 -10.93 -6.25
C THR A 113 5.75 -11.18 -4.79
N THR A 114 5.60 -12.44 -4.40
CA THR A 114 5.12 -12.85 -3.08
C THR A 114 6.10 -13.77 -2.38
N ASP A 115 6.22 -13.59 -1.06
CA ASP A 115 6.78 -14.52 -0.09
C ASP A 115 5.68 -14.79 0.96
N SER A 116 5.11 -15.99 0.93
CA SER A 116 3.97 -16.39 1.76
C SER A 116 4.42 -17.40 2.82
N THR A 117 3.89 -17.27 4.05
CA THR A 117 4.11 -18.23 5.14
C THR A 117 2.77 -18.62 5.72
N GLY A 118 2.45 -19.91 5.66
CA GLY A 118 1.26 -20.51 6.26
C GLY A 118 1.53 -20.98 7.70
N THR A 119 0.58 -20.76 8.59
CA THR A 119 0.59 -21.26 9.96
C THR A 119 -0.72 -22.00 10.23
N PRO A 120 -0.70 -23.34 10.41
CA PRO A 120 -1.91 -24.08 10.75
C PRO A 120 -2.50 -23.61 12.07
N VAL A 121 -3.80 -23.30 12.07
CA VAL A 121 -4.54 -22.86 13.26
C VAL A 121 -5.72 -23.77 13.60
N GLY A 122 -6.00 -24.75 12.75
CA GLY A 122 -7.03 -25.74 12.92
C GLY A 122 -7.01 -26.77 11.78
N PRO A 123 -7.83 -27.82 11.85
CA PRO A 123 -7.95 -28.79 10.76
C PRO A 123 -8.37 -28.08 9.46
N GLY A 124 -7.52 -28.11 8.43
CA GLY A 124 -7.77 -27.48 7.15
C GLY A 124 -7.91 -25.96 7.20
N ILE A 125 -7.35 -25.29 8.20
CA ILE A 125 -7.39 -23.83 8.36
C ILE A 125 -6.00 -23.31 8.64
N ASP A 126 -5.54 -22.35 7.83
CA ASP A 126 -4.25 -21.70 7.98
C ASP A 126 -4.41 -20.17 8.08
N ASP A 127 -3.62 -19.57 8.97
CA ASP A 127 -3.33 -18.13 8.91
C ASP A 127 -2.12 -17.93 7.99
N VAL A 128 -2.31 -17.19 6.91
CA VAL A 128 -1.28 -16.95 5.90
C VAL A 128 -0.84 -15.50 5.95
N LYS A 129 0.46 -15.30 6.14
CA LYS A 129 1.11 -14.00 6.00
C LYS A 129 1.87 -13.96 4.69
N THR A 130 1.49 -13.05 3.80
CA THR A 130 2.17 -12.81 2.53
C THR A 130 2.85 -11.44 2.56
N VAL A 131 4.15 -11.41 2.32
CA VAL A 131 4.91 -10.18 2.04
C VAL A 131 5.03 -10.06 0.54
N ALA A 132 4.56 -8.94 0.00
CA ALA A 132 4.53 -8.71 -1.44
C ALA A 132 5.33 -7.47 -1.83
N THR A 133 6.12 -7.59 -2.89
CA THR A 133 6.85 -6.49 -3.51
C THR A 133 6.22 -6.13 -4.85
N ILE A 134 5.76 -4.89 -5.00
CA ILE A 134 5.16 -4.38 -6.23
C ILE A 134 6.26 -4.17 -7.27
N THR A 135 6.11 -4.79 -8.43
CA THR A 135 7.12 -4.82 -9.51
C THR A 135 6.71 -4.00 -10.74
N GLY A 136 5.54 -3.37 -10.72
CA GLY A 136 5.01 -2.60 -11.84
C GLY A 136 3.58 -2.96 -12.17
N GLY A 137 3.18 -2.74 -13.41
CA GLY A 137 1.83 -3.06 -13.87
C GLY A 137 1.57 -2.57 -15.29
N THR A 138 0.30 -2.30 -15.58
CA THR A 138 -0.13 -1.69 -16.84
C THR A 138 -0.93 -0.40 -16.58
N GLY A 139 -1.13 0.41 -17.62
CA GLY A 139 -1.85 1.68 -17.51
C GLY A 139 -1.23 2.58 -16.45
N ARG A 140 -2.02 3.06 -15.49
CA ARG A 140 -1.54 3.92 -14.40
C ARG A 140 -0.53 3.27 -13.45
N PHE A 141 -0.37 1.94 -13.51
CA PHE A 141 0.57 1.18 -12.68
C PHE A 141 1.86 0.80 -13.40
N LEU A 142 2.10 1.30 -14.62
CA LEU A 142 3.23 0.90 -15.47
C LEU A 142 4.58 0.98 -14.75
N VAL A 143 4.80 2.02 -13.97
CA VAL A 143 6.03 2.26 -13.20
C VAL A 143 5.78 2.21 -11.69
N ALA A 144 4.71 1.51 -11.27
CA ALA A 144 4.39 1.36 -9.86
C ALA A 144 5.48 0.58 -9.13
N ALA A 145 5.77 1.00 -7.91
CA ALA A 145 6.66 0.30 -6.99
C ALA A 145 6.13 0.39 -5.56
N GLY A 146 6.58 -0.49 -4.68
CA GLY A 146 6.17 -0.48 -3.29
C GLY A 146 6.16 -1.87 -2.68
N ALA A 147 5.52 -1.99 -1.53
CA ALA A 147 5.37 -3.26 -0.85
C ALA A 147 4.13 -3.25 0.05
N PHE A 148 3.57 -4.42 0.30
CA PHE A 148 2.48 -4.60 1.25
C PHE A 148 2.58 -5.95 1.94
N THR A 149 1.91 -6.06 3.08
CA THR A 149 1.71 -7.32 3.78
C THR A 149 0.23 -7.66 3.76
N ALA A 150 -0.11 -8.86 3.32
CA ALA A 150 -1.44 -9.43 3.44
C ALA A 150 -1.50 -10.42 4.61
N LEU A 151 -2.59 -10.35 5.35
CA LEU A 151 -2.93 -11.31 6.41
C LEU A 151 -4.25 -11.97 5.99
N LEU A 152 -4.15 -13.25 5.67
CA LEU A 152 -5.26 -14.02 5.14
C LEU A 152 -5.56 -15.18 6.07
N ARG A 153 -6.84 -15.54 6.18
CA ARG A 153 -7.25 -16.84 6.68
C ARG A 153 -7.72 -17.67 5.50
N ALA A 154 -7.12 -18.82 5.32
CA ALA A 154 -7.45 -19.76 4.28
C ALA A 154 -7.99 -21.06 4.88
N SER A 155 -9.01 -21.63 4.25
CA SER A 155 -9.46 -23.00 4.49
C SER A 155 -9.08 -23.87 3.30
N HIS A 156 -8.91 -25.17 3.53
CA HIS A 156 -8.70 -26.13 2.46
C HIS A 156 -9.30 -27.49 2.84
N ASP A 157 -9.86 -28.14 1.86
CA ASP A 157 -10.26 -29.55 1.98
C ASP A 157 -9.08 -30.44 1.62
N ALA A 158 -8.73 -31.35 2.55
CA ALA A 158 -7.55 -32.20 2.39
C ALA A 158 -7.63 -33.18 1.22
N SER A 159 -8.84 -33.48 0.72
CA SER A 159 -9.05 -34.44 -0.37
C SER A 159 -9.00 -33.78 -1.75
N SER A 160 -9.50 -32.56 -1.88
CA SER A 160 -9.57 -31.82 -3.16
C SER A 160 -8.52 -30.72 -3.29
N GLY A 161 -7.97 -30.26 -2.17
CA GLY A 161 -7.09 -29.09 -2.11
C GLY A 161 -7.83 -27.76 -2.35
N GLU A 162 -9.17 -27.79 -2.47
CA GLU A 162 -9.98 -26.61 -2.71
C GLU A 162 -10.40 -25.96 -1.38
N GLY A 163 -10.58 -24.64 -1.40
CA GLY A 163 -10.98 -23.92 -0.23
C GLY A 163 -11.30 -22.45 -0.52
N GLU A 164 -11.43 -21.70 0.54
CA GLU A 164 -11.74 -20.27 0.50
C GLU A 164 -10.69 -19.50 1.30
N PHE A 165 -10.50 -18.25 0.95
CA PHE A 165 -9.68 -17.33 1.73
C PHE A 165 -10.34 -15.98 1.88
N SER A 166 -10.01 -15.29 2.97
CA SER A 166 -10.37 -13.90 3.19
C SER A 166 -9.34 -13.21 4.06
N GLY A 167 -9.25 -11.90 3.94
CA GLY A 167 -8.35 -11.10 4.76
C GLY A 167 -8.18 -9.68 4.28
N SER A 168 -7.11 -9.06 4.75
CA SER A 168 -6.79 -7.68 4.40
C SER A 168 -5.31 -7.53 4.10
N PHE A 169 -4.96 -6.45 3.42
CA PHE A 169 -3.57 -6.09 3.19
C PHE A 169 -3.32 -4.61 3.43
N SER A 170 -2.08 -4.32 3.82
CA SER A 170 -1.65 -2.95 4.06
C SER A 170 -0.17 -2.76 3.71
N GLY A 171 0.16 -1.57 3.21
CA GLY A 171 1.50 -1.21 2.80
C GLY A 171 1.56 0.15 2.13
N HIS A 172 2.43 0.28 1.16
CA HIS A 172 2.62 1.51 0.40
C HIS A 172 2.80 1.23 -1.09
N LEU A 173 2.40 2.20 -1.89
CA LEU A 173 2.48 2.22 -3.34
C LEU A 173 3.05 3.55 -3.79
N SER A 174 3.98 3.56 -4.72
CA SER A 174 4.42 4.74 -5.43
C SER A 174 4.02 4.65 -6.90
N LEU A 175 3.47 5.74 -7.42
CA LEU A 175 3.09 5.90 -8.82
C LEU A 175 3.93 7.04 -9.40
N ASN A 176 4.84 6.72 -10.31
CA ASN A 176 5.59 7.71 -11.06
C ASN A 176 4.76 8.09 -12.30
N HIS A 177 4.46 9.35 -12.45
CA HIS A 177 3.79 9.93 -13.61
C HIS A 177 4.79 10.64 -14.52
#